data_55fc6341e4a877d5d5ec46d5ebaee7d2
#
_entry.id   55fc6341e4a877d5d5ec46d5ebaee7d2
#
_cell.length_a   1.000
_cell.length_b   1.000
_cell.length_c   1.000
_cell.angle_alpha   90.00
_cell.angle_beta   90.00
_cell.angle_gamma   90.00
#
_symmetry.space_group_name_H-M   'P 1'
#
loop_
_entity.id
_entity.type
_entity.pdbx_description
1 polymer ?
#
loop_
_entity_poly.entity_id
_entity_poly.type
_entity_poly.pdbx_seq_one_letter_code
_entity_poly.pdbx_strand_id
1 'polypeptide(L)'
;LVLANYPNKDGRLANGVGLDTPASAVHVMTLLLEAHYDVQELPANSAALMAQIMAGPTNWLTDRAERSGGETLPLVDYLAQYQTLPYALRTRIEERWGDPSSDPFFEPTTATAVGGFKLSILRFGNISLGLQPARGYNIDPTETYHSPDLVPPHNYLAFYFWLRNSQGAHAVVHLGKHGNLEWLPGKALALSEECLPEAILGPMPHIYPFIVNDPGEGTQAKRRTQAVIIDHLTPPLTRAETYGPLRDLEALVDEYYEAAGIDPRRINYLRREILTLTATSGLDKDIGFQGEEAGDLAKLDAYLCDLKEAQIRDGLHIFGQTPEGQQLRDLTIALARIPRGNGKGGDASLLRAMADDLQLAFDPLDCDLSVQWEGPTPPSLACLSDDVWRSNGDTVERLELLAQHLMEATAQAPGEKSSAVMAKICDSIAPTLAQCGPMEGEGLLTALAGQFVSPAPSGAPTRGRLDVLPTGRNFYSVDSRAVPTPTAWALGWKSANLLI
;
A
#
# COMPACT_ATOMS: atom_id res chain seq x y z
N LEU A 1 9.15 15.19 0.46
CA LEU A 1 8.42 14.00 0.02
C LEU A 1 9.42 12.87 -0.22
N VAL A 2 9.14 11.67 0.25
CA VAL A 2 9.96 10.47 0.02
C VAL A 2 9.08 9.44 -0.68
N LEU A 3 9.39 9.15 -1.94
CA LEU A 3 8.66 8.18 -2.73
C LEU A 3 9.11 6.77 -2.37
N ALA A 4 8.16 5.88 -2.14
CA ALA A 4 8.43 4.46 -2.01
C ALA A 4 9.11 3.93 -3.28
N ASN A 5 10.07 3.04 -3.14
CA ASN A 5 10.83 2.50 -4.25
C ASN A 5 11.07 0.99 -4.04
N TYR A 6 10.01 0.25 -4.08
CA TYR A 6 9.97 -1.19 -3.92
C TYR A 6 9.25 -1.84 -5.11
N PRO A 7 9.81 -2.86 -5.77
CA PRO A 7 11.22 -3.28 -5.74
C PRO A 7 12.17 -2.24 -6.35
N ASN A 8 13.45 -2.25 -5.92
CA ASN A 8 14.47 -1.28 -6.33
C ASN A 8 14.95 -1.50 -7.79
N LYS A 9 14.05 -1.40 -8.76
CA LYS A 9 14.33 -1.56 -10.19
C LYS A 9 13.88 -0.32 -10.94
N ASP A 10 14.69 0.19 -11.88
CA ASP A 10 14.33 1.37 -12.68
C ASP A 10 13.02 1.23 -13.47
N GLY A 11 12.63 0.01 -13.82
CA GLY A 11 11.33 -0.26 -14.43
C GLY A 11 10.13 -0.15 -13.48
N ARG A 12 10.37 0.02 -12.18
CA ARG A 12 9.33 0.15 -11.13
C ARG A 12 9.64 1.27 -10.14
N LEU A 13 10.28 2.34 -10.61
CA LEU A 13 10.56 3.51 -9.77
C LEU A 13 9.28 4.12 -9.22
N ALA A 14 9.33 4.51 -7.95
CA ALA A 14 8.21 5.12 -7.26
C ALA A 14 6.92 4.28 -7.32
N ASN A 15 7.06 2.94 -7.29
CA ASN A 15 5.93 2.04 -7.28
C ASN A 15 5.25 2.04 -5.91
N GLY A 16 3.93 2.16 -5.90
CA GLY A 16 3.09 2.06 -4.70
C GLY A 16 1.89 1.15 -4.98
N VAL A 17 1.65 0.14 -4.14
CA VAL A 17 0.50 -0.75 -4.34
C VAL A 17 -0.79 0.05 -4.28
N GLY A 18 -1.54 0.03 -5.37
CA GLY A 18 -2.82 0.72 -5.49
C GLY A 18 -2.74 2.25 -5.67
N LEU A 19 -1.56 2.84 -5.64
CA LEU A 19 -1.34 4.29 -5.73
C LEU A 19 -0.50 4.66 -6.95
N ASP A 20 -0.95 5.60 -7.76
CA ASP A 20 -0.11 6.31 -8.72
C ASP A 20 0.76 7.31 -7.96
N THR A 21 1.90 6.82 -7.46
CA THR A 21 2.79 7.60 -6.60
C THR A 21 3.37 8.83 -7.29
N PRO A 22 3.81 8.78 -8.58
CA PRO A 22 4.26 9.98 -9.28
C PRO A 22 3.16 11.03 -9.48
N ALA A 23 1.96 10.62 -9.89
CA ALA A 23 0.84 11.55 -10.03
C ALA A 23 0.41 12.12 -8.68
N SER A 24 0.39 11.29 -7.64
CA SER A 24 0.13 11.71 -6.27
C SER A 24 1.16 12.70 -5.76
N ALA A 25 2.44 12.52 -6.08
CA ALA A 25 3.50 13.47 -5.71
C ALA A 25 3.30 14.84 -6.35
N VAL A 26 2.97 14.89 -7.64
CA VAL A 26 2.64 16.14 -8.34
C VAL A 26 1.42 16.81 -7.70
N HIS A 27 0.37 16.03 -7.42
CA HIS A 27 -0.84 16.56 -6.79
C HIS A 27 -0.58 17.08 -5.37
N VAL A 28 0.18 16.35 -4.56
CA VAL A 28 0.59 16.78 -3.22
C VAL A 28 1.38 18.10 -3.30
N MET A 29 2.32 18.24 -4.23
CA MET A 29 3.04 19.51 -4.43
C MET A 29 2.10 20.63 -4.87
N THR A 30 1.07 20.33 -5.66
CA THR A 30 0.02 21.31 -6.04
C THR A 30 -0.76 21.76 -4.80
N LEU A 31 -1.21 20.82 -3.95
CA LEU A 31 -1.89 21.14 -2.69
C LEU A 31 -1.03 22.00 -1.76
N LEU A 32 0.27 21.69 -1.68
CA LEU A 32 1.22 22.49 -0.89
C LEU A 32 1.37 23.90 -1.45
N LEU A 33 1.45 24.06 -2.77
CA LEU A 33 1.50 25.38 -3.42
C LEU A 33 0.22 26.19 -3.15
N GLU A 34 -0.95 25.58 -3.27
CA GLU A 34 -2.25 26.18 -2.95
C GLU A 34 -2.36 26.58 -1.47
N ALA A 35 -1.75 25.79 -0.59
CA ALA A 35 -1.63 26.09 0.84
C ALA A 35 -0.49 27.07 1.18
N HIS A 36 0.07 27.76 0.18
CA HIS A 36 1.10 28.80 0.32
C HIS A 36 2.48 28.30 0.81
N TYR A 37 2.79 27.01 0.62
CA TYR A 37 4.17 26.55 0.75
C TYR A 37 5.00 27.06 -0.45
N ASP A 38 6.29 27.31 -0.23
CA ASP A 38 7.20 27.69 -1.31
C ASP A 38 7.55 26.45 -2.16
N VAL A 39 6.77 26.25 -3.22
CA VAL A 39 6.98 25.21 -4.24
C VAL A 39 7.37 25.89 -5.54
N GLN A 40 8.54 25.58 -6.07
CA GLN A 40 9.09 26.15 -7.31
C GLN A 40 9.24 25.05 -8.36
N GLU A 41 9.18 25.43 -9.63
CA GLU A 41 9.41 24.53 -10.76
C GLU A 41 8.57 23.24 -10.73
N LEU A 42 7.30 23.37 -10.30
CA LEU A 42 6.38 22.24 -10.21
C LEU A 42 6.27 21.50 -11.56
N PRO A 43 6.52 20.18 -11.62
CA PRO A 43 6.36 19.40 -12.84
C PRO A 43 4.92 19.44 -13.38
N ALA A 44 4.76 19.58 -14.69
CA ALA A 44 3.46 19.72 -15.32
C ALA A 44 2.55 18.47 -15.14
N ASN A 45 3.16 17.29 -14.98
CA ASN A 45 2.46 16.00 -14.77
C ASN A 45 3.44 14.92 -14.28
N SER A 46 2.92 13.73 -13.99
CA SER A 46 3.71 12.58 -13.54
C SER A 46 4.81 12.18 -14.53
N ALA A 47 4.57 12.25 -15.83
CA ALA A 47 5.57 11.92 -16.84
C ALA A 47 6.76 12.92 -16.80
N ALA A 48 6.50 14.21 -16.64
CA ALA A 48 7.54 15.23 -16.48
C ALA A 48 8.34 15.01 -15.19
N LEU A 49 7.68 14.67 -14.07
CA LEU A 49 8.35 14.32 -12.82
C LEU A 49 9.24 13.09 -12.99
N MET A 50 8.72 12.01 -13.59
CA MET A 50 9.50 10.80 -13.83
C MET A 50 10.70 11.04 -14.74
N ALA A 51 10.58 11.87 -15.76
CA ALA A 51 11.70 12.26 -16.61
C ALA A 51 12.82 12.97 -15.80
N GLN A 52 12.47 13.84 -14.85
CA GLN A 52 13.45 14.50 -13.96
C GLN A 52 14.10 13.50 -13.01
N ILE A 53 13.32 12.56 -12.41
CA ILE A 53 13.84 11.51 -11.53
C ILE A 53 14.81 10.61 -12.29
N MET A 54 14.45 10.16 -13.51
CA MET A 54 15.26 9.27 -14.34
C MET A 54 16.55 9.93 -14.87
N ALA A 55 16.57 11.24 -15.03
CA ALA A 55 17.77 11.96 -15.42
C ALA A 55 18.83 12.01 -14.29
N GLY A 56 18.39 11.90 -13.03
CA GLY A 56 19.25 11.93 -11.84
C GLY A 56 19.67 10.56 -11.33
N PRO A 57 20.43 10.52 -10.22
CA PRO A 57 20.77 9.29 -9.55
C PRO A 57 19.52 8.55 -9.07
N THR A 58 19.50 7.22 -9.23
CA THR A 58 18.48 6.32 -8.69
C THR A 58 19.15 5.23 -7.84
N ASN A 59 18.38 4.25 -7.37
CA ASN A 59 18.96 3.08 -6.68
C ASN A 59 19.65 2.09 -7.62
N TRP A 60 19.67 2.37 -8.93
CA TRP A 60 20.32 1.53 -9.94
C TRP A 60 21.81 1.89 -10.09
N LEU A 61 22.68 0.89 -10.06
CA LEU A 61 24.12 1.11 -10.03
C LEU A 61 24.78 1.10 -11.41
N THR A 62 24.16 0.46 -12.42
CA THR A 62 24.84 0.08 -13.67
C THR A 62 25.20 1.30 -14.55
N ASP A 63 24.34 2.31 -14.63
CA ASP A 63 24.51 3.51 -15.47
C ASP A 63 24.70 4.80 -14.65
N ARG A 64 25.05 4.65 -13.39
CA ARG A 64 25.13 5.76 -12.43
C ARG A 64 26.10 6.86 -12.85
N ALA A 65 27.23 6.48 -13.46
CA ALA A 65 28.24 7.43 -13.91
C ALA A 65 27.74 8.34 -15.06
N GLU A 66 26.71 7.94 -15.78
CA GLU A 66 26.11 8.69 -16.88
C GLU A 66 25.01 9.63 -16.43
N ARG A 67 24.53 9.50 -15.19
CA ARG A 67 23.43 10.28 -14.62
C ARG A 67 23.96 11.53 -13.90
N SER A 68 23.33 12.65 -14.14
CA SER A 68 23.69 13.94 -13.56
C SER A 68 22.56 14.51 -12.68
N GLY A 69 22.88 15.43 -11.79
CA GLY A 69 21.91 16.04 -10.88
C GLY A 69 21.83 15.30 -9.53
N GLY A 70 20.70 15.42 -8.86
CA GLY A 70 20.53 14.98 -7.47
C GLY A 70 21.30 15.87 -6.49
N GLU A 71 21.20 15.54 -5.20
CA GLU A 71 21.90 16.24 -4.13
C GLU A 71 23.15 15.46 -3.71
N THR A 72 24.09 16.15 -3.07
CA THR A 72 25.30 15.54 -2.54
C THR A 72 25.42 15.87 -1.06
N LEU A 73 25.59 14.83 -0.21
CA LEU A 73 26.00 15.01 1.18
C LEU A 73 27.51 14.85 1.27
N PRO A 74 28.30 15.92 1.56
CA PRO A 74 29.73 15.84 1.75
C PRO A 74 30.11 14.83 2.83
N LEU A 75 31.23 14.11 2.65
CA LEU A 75 31.69 13.11 3.62
C LEU A 75 31.88 13.70 5.02
N VAL A 76 32.38 14.92 5.12
CA VAL A 76 32.61 15.59 6.41
C VAL A 76 31.27 15.79 7.15
N ASP A 77 30.22 16.18 6.46
CA ASP A 77 28.90 16.40 7.04
C ASP A 77 28.24 15.06 7.41
N TYR A 78 28.40 14.05 6.55
CA TYR A 78 27.99 12.68 6.85
C TYR A 78 28.64 12.17 8.13
N LEU A 79 29.97 12.25 8.23
CA LEU A 79 30.73 11.76 9.39
C LEU A 79 30.34 12.49 10.67
N ALA A 80 30.09 13.80 10.60
CA ALA A 80 29.65 14.58 11.75
C ALA A 80 28.32 14.03 12.32
N GLN A 81 27.40 13.60 11.48
CA GLN A 81 26.13 12.99 11.90
C GLN A 81 26.31 11.51 12.30
N TYR A 82 27.06 10.74 11.51
CA TYR A 82 27.33 9.33 11.76
C TYR A 82 27.97 9.10 13.14
N GLN A 83 28.88 9.98 13.55
CA GLN A 83 29.53 9.90 14.85
C GLN A 83 28.58 10.14 16.04
N THR A 84 27.43 10.75 15.83
CA THR A 84 26.41 10.91 16.90
C THR A 84 25.63 9.64 17.18
N LEU A 85 25.67 8.66 16.27
CA LEU A 85 25.03 7.36 16.48
C LEU A 85 25.69 6.57 17.59
N PRO A 86 24.93 5.74 18.34
CA PRO A 86 25.49 4.80 19.31
C PRO A 86 26.60 3.94 18.70
N TYR A 87 27.67 3.71 19.50
CA TYR A 87 28.82 2.93 19.06
C TYR A 87 28.43 1.54 18.51
N ALA A 88 27.51 0.86 19.19
CA ALA A 88 27.03 -0.46 18.78
C ALA A 88 26.39 -0.45 17.37
N LEU A 89 25.64 0.60 17.02
CA LEU A 89 25.08 0.74 15.68
C LEU A 89 26.15 0.98 14.62
N ARG A 90 27.09 1.88 14.90
CA ARG A 90 28.20 2.17 13.97
C ARG A 90 29.02 0.91 13.69
N THR A 91 29.36 0.15 14.73
CA THR A 91 30.08 -1.12 14.59
C THR A 91 29.33 -2.09 13.67
N ARG A 92 28.03 -2.30 13.89
CA ARG A 92 27.22 -3.20 13.05
C ARG A 92 27.17 -2.75 11.59
N ILE A 93 27.07 -1.44 11.33
CA ILE A 93 27.06 -0.89 9.98
C ILE A 93 28.42 -1.08 9.31
N GLU A 94 29.52 -0.78 10.02
CA GLU A 94 30.89 -0.93 9.51
C GLU A 94 31.28 -2.40 9.29
N GLU A 95 30.88 -3.31 10.17
CA GLU A 95 31.08 -4.75 9.98
C GLU A 95 30.35 -5.27 8.72
N ARG A 96 29.19 -4.73 8.38
CA ARG A 96 28.42 -5.17 7.22
C ARG A 96 28.83 -4.50 5.92
N TRP A 97 29.11 -3.19 5.94
CA TRP A 97 29.27 -2.35 4.76
C TRP A 97 30.65 -1.73 4.60
N GLY A 98 31.50 -1.84 5.62
CA GLY A 98 32.84 -1.25 5.60
C GLY A 98 32.87 0.24 5.88
N ASP A 99 33.93 0.89 5.39
CA ASP A 99 34.10 2.34 5.52
C ASP A 99 33.11 3.11 4.65
N PRO A 100 32.57 4.26 5.09
CA PRO A 100 31.65 5.09 4.32
C PRO A 100 32.12 5.42 2.89
N SER A 101 33.43 5.60 2.70
CA SER A 101 33.99 5.88 1.39
C SER A 101 34.03 4.69 0.42
N SER A 102 33.76 3.49 0.94
CA SER A 102 33.64 2.27 0.12
C SER A 102 32.20 2.03 -0.39
N ASP A 103 31.24 2.84 0.06
CA ASP A 103 29.86 2.74 -0.38
C ASP A 103 29.71 3.00 -1.89
N PRO A 104 28.96 2.17 -2.64
CA PRO A 104 28.79 2.35 -4.09
C PRO A 104 28.25 3.72 -4.50
N PHE A 105 27.52 4.41 -3.64
CA PHE A 105 26.97 5.74 -3.89
C PHE A 105 27.88 6.87 -3.41
N PHE A 106 29.06 6.56 -2.89
CA PHE A 106 30.07 7.55 -2.57
C PHE A 106 30.84 7.96 -3.82
N GLU A 107 31.01 9.27 -4.03
CA GLU A 107 31.85 9.83 -5.07
C GLU A 107 33.07 10.48 -4.44
N PRO A 108 34.30 10.11 -4.87
CA PRO A 108 35.51 10.67 -4.30
C PRO A 108 35.69 12.15 -4.66
N THR A 109 36.46 12.87 -3.86
CA THR A 109 36.82 14.26 -4.17
C THR A 109 37.60 14.33 -5.49
N THR A 110 37.18 15.27 -6.34
CA THR A 110 37.85 15.59 -7.60
C THR A 110 38.36 17.04 -7.57
N ALA A 111 39.01 17.48 -8.65
CA ALA A 111 39.44 18.89 -8.75
C ALA A 111 38.26 19.89 -8.78
N THR A 112 37.06 19.42 -9.09
CA THR A 112 35.86 20.24 -9.30
C THR A 112 34.73 19.95 -8.34
N ALA A 113 34.78 18.86 -7.54
CA ALA A 113 33.73 18.43 -6.63
C ALA A 113 34.27 17.87 -5.32
N VAL A 114 33.61 18.22 -4.22
CA VAL A 114 33.89 17.64 -2.90
C VAL A 114 33.30 16.24 -2.84
N GLY A 115 34.08 15.28 -2.32
CA GLY A 115 33.63 13.90 -2.17
C GLY A 115 32.47 13.76 -1.19
N GLY A 116 31.50 12.92 -1.55
CA GLY A 116 30.28 12.73 -0.76
C GLY A 116 29.34 11.69 -1.33
N PHE A 117 28.21 11.50 -0.67
CA PHE A 117 27.14 10.61 -1.09
C PHE A 117 26.23 11.30 -2.11
N LYS A 118 26.06 10.68 -3.25
CA LYS A 118 25.14 11.12 -4.30
C LYS A 118 23.74 10.60 -4.00
N LEU A 119 22.78 11.50 -3.85
CA LEU A 119 21.43 11.21 -3.38
C LEU A 119 20.40 11.44 -4.48
N SER A 120 19.42 10.54 -4.57
CA SER A 120 18.28 10.67 -5.47
C SER A 120 17.26 11.67 -4.91
N ILE A 121 17.59 12.94 -4.94
CA ILE A 121 16.77 14.03 -4.40
C ILE A 121 16.68 15.16 -5.41
N LEU A 122 15.46 15.63 -5.67
CA LEU A 122 15.12 16.82 -6.45
C LEU A 122 14.62 17.91 -5.50
N ARG A 123 14.89 19.17 -5.83
CA ARG A 123 14.43 20.34 -5.06
C ARG A 123 13.38 21.13 -5.84
N PHE A 124 12.31 21.50 -5.15
CA PHE A 124 11.22 22.33 -5.66
C PHE A 124 10.96 23.47 -4.66
N GLY A 125 11.85 24.45 -4.60
CA GLY A 125 11.83 25.50 -3.57
C GLY A 125 12.16 24.91 -2.19
N ASN A 126 11.25 25.06 -1.24
CA ASN A 126 11.40 24.48 0.11
C ASN A 126 10.96 23.02 0.20
N ILE A 127 10.46 22.44 -0.89
CA ILE A 127 10.08 21.02 -0.96
C ILE A 127 11.23 20.23 -1.59
N SER A 128 11.63 19.15 -0.93
CA SER A 128 12.51 18.13 -1.52
C SER A 128 11.71 16.86 -1.81
N LEU A 129 11.95 16.27 -2.97
CA LEU A 129 11.38 15.00 -3.37
C LEU A 129 12.51 14.00 -3.63
N GLY A 130 12.52 12.89 -2.93
CA GLY A 130 13.55 11.87 -3.08
C GLY A 130 12.99 10.47 -3.26
N LEU A 131 13.74 9.62 -3.97
CA LEU A 131 13.48 8.18 -3.98
C LEU A 131 14.08 7.56 -2.72
N GLN A 132 13.30 6.77 -1.99
CA GLN A 132 13.81 6.07 -0.82
C GLN A 132 14.96 5.15 -1.24
N PRO A 133 16.14 5.23 -0.58
CA PRO A 133 17.27 4.37 -0.87
C PRO A 133 16.98 2.89 -0.59
N ALA A 134 17.71 2.01 -1.27
CA ALA A 134 17.66 0.58 -1.00
C ALA A 134 18.25 0.23 0.38
N ARG A 135 17.64 -0.74 1.08
CA ARG A 135 18.18 -1.29 2.35
C ARG A 135 19.47 -2.08 2.18
N GLY A 136 19.76 -2.50 0.96
CA GLY A 136 20.94 -3.27 0.60
C GLY A 136 21.17 -3.20 -0.89
N TYR A 137 22.42 -3.41 -1.33
CA TYR A 137 22.80 -3.28 -2.74
C TYR A 137 22.61 -4.60 -3.47
N ASN A 138 21.58 -4.73 -4.31
CA ASN A 138 21.37 -5.88 -5.21
C ASN A 138 21.67 -7.27 -4.60
N ILE A 139 21.66 -7.38 -3.28
CA ILE A 139 21.59 -8.64 -2.57
C ILE A 139 20.21 -9.19 -2.90
N ASP A 140 20.06 -10.49 -2.93
CA ASP A 140 18.80 -11.18 -3.24
C ASP A 140 17.60 -10.39 -2.70
N PRO A 141 16.66 -9.94 -3.53
CA PRO A 141 15.51 -9.16 -3.10
C PRO A 141 14.77 -9.82 -1.92
N THR A 142 14.75 -11.16 -1.87
CA THR A 142 14.10 -11.93 -0.81
C THR A 142 14.76 -11.77 0.56
N GLU A 143 16.07 -11.46 0.62
CA GLU A 143 16.78 -11.21 1.87
C GLU A 143 16.69 -9.76 2.35
N THR A 144 16.34 -8.82 1.47
CA THR A 144 16.54 -7.39 1.77
C THR A 144 15.33 -6.69 2.36
N TYR A 145 14.10 -7.11 2.04
CA TYR A 145 12.93 -6.27 2.29
C TYR A 145 12.40 -6.32 3.71
N HIS A 146 12.28 -7.51 4.28
CA HIS A 146 11.75 -7.70 5.63
C HIS A 146 12.75 -8.34 6.59
N SER A 147 14.04 -8.41 6.21
CA SER A 147 15.08 -8.95 7.09
C SER A 147 15.14 -8.14 8.39
N PRO A 148 14.89 -8.76 9.56
CA PRO A 148 14.92 -8.06 10.84
C PRO A 148 16.33 -7.64 11.26
N ASP A 149 17.36 -8.19 10.62
CA ASP A 149 18.77 -8.06 11.05
C ASP A 149 19.63 -7.24 10.08
N LEU A 150 19.16 -7.02 8.85
CA LEU A 150 19.91 -6.29 7.83
C LEU A 150 19.99 -4.80 8.16
N VAL A 151 21.17 -4.34 8.62
CA VAL A 151 21.44 -2.90 8.79
C VAL A 151 21.55 -2.21 7.43
N PRO A 152 21.04 -0.99 7.28
CA PRO A 152 21.11 -0.26 6.02
C PRO A 152 22.52 0.23 5.71
N PRO A 153 22.86 0.44 4.41
CA PRO A 153 24.15 0.96 3.97
C PRO A 153 24.32 2.45 4.28
N HIS A 154 25.54 2.96 4.12
CA HIS A 154 25.86 4.37 4.41
C HIS A 154 25.04 5.35 3.53
N ASN A 155 24.80 5.02 2.29
CA ASN A 155 23.94 5.86 1.43
C ASN A 155 22.52 6.02 1.96
N TYR A 156 21.97 4.97 2.60
CA TYR A 156 20.66 5.04 3.23
C TYR A 156 20.63 6.06 4.38
N LEU A 157 21.65 6.01 5.25
CA LEU A 157 21.80 6.98 6.33
C LEU A 157 22.03 8.37 5.77
N ALA A 158 22.89 8.51 4.76
CA ALA A 158 23.21 9.78 4.15
C ALA A 158 21.96 10.50 3.60
N PHE A 159 21.01 9.77 3.01
CA PHE A 159 19.75 10.31 2.53
C PHE A 159 18.94 10.98 3.66
N TYR A 160 18.71 10.30 4.77
CA TYR A 160 17.94 10.85 5.89
C TYR A 160 18.72 11.91 6.66
N PHE A 161 20.04 11.80 6.77
CA PHE A 161 20.90 12.85 7.36
C PHE A 161 20.85 14.12 6.54
N TRP A 162 20.85 14.01 5.21
CA TRP A 162 20.70 15.17 4.33
C TRP A 162 19.35 15.85 4.53
N LEU A 163 18.25 15.10 4.58
CA LEU A 163 16.91 15.65 4.83
C LEU A 163 16.83 16.39 6.16
N ARG A 164 17.39 15.81 7.21
CA ARG A 164 17.33 16.38 8.57
C ARG A 164 18.22 17.62 8.74
N ASN A 165 19.42 17.56 8.21
CA ASN A 165 20.46 18.53 8.60
C ASN A 165 20.84 19.46 7.46
N SER A 166 20.97 19.00 6.23
CA SER A 166 21.33 19.84 5.08
C SER A 166 20.11 20.57 4.52
N GLN A 167 18.99 19.88 4.32
CA GLN A 167 17.72 20.49 3.94
C GLN A 167 17.06 21.21 5.13
N GLY A 168 17.26 20.71 6.35
CA GLY A 168 16.56 21.21 7.54
C GLY A 168 15.05 20.99 7.44
N ALA A 169 14.62 19.84 6.91
CA ALA A 169 13.21 19.53 6.73
C ALA A 169 12.47 19.54 8.09
N HIS A 170 11.27 20.08 8.11
CA HIS A 170 10.41 20.13 9.30
C HIS A 170 9.54 18.89 9.45
N ALA A 171 9.30 18.15 8.37
CA ALA A 171 8.55 16.90 8.35
C ALA A 171 8.98 16.05 7.16
N VAL A 172 8.77 14.74 7.26
CA VAL A 172 8.91 13.79 6.15
C VAL A 172 7.52 13.23 5.83
N VAL A 173 7.16 13.26 4.54
CA VAL A 173 5.98 12.58 4.01
C VAL A 173 6.47 11.42 3.17
N HIS A 174 6.27 10.18 3.65
CA HIS A 174 6.46 8.98 2.83
C HIS A 174 5.23 8.77 1.97
N LEU A 175 5.40 8.62 0.68
CA LEU A 175 4.33 8.47 -0.28
C LEU A 175 4.45 7.15 -1.03
N GLY A 176 3.39 6.34 -0.94
CA GLY A 176 3.31 5.00 -1.52
C GLY A 176 3.52 3.87 -0.51
N LYS A 177 2.77 2.80 -0.66
CA LYS A 177 2.89 1.57 0.12
C LYS A 177 4.02 0.73 -0.46
N HIS A 178 4.89 0.22 0.37
CA HIS A 178 5.34 0.81 1.63
C HIS A 178 6.81 1.20 1.51
N GLY A 179 7.25 2.07 2.43
CA GLY A 179 8.68 2.32 2.63
C GLY A 179 9.34 1.16 3.36
N ASN A 180 10.63 1.30 3.60
CA ASN A 180 11.41 0.28 4.30
C ASN A 180 12.00 0.78 5.62
N LEU A 181 11.78 2.03 5.99
CA LEU A 181 12.31 2.63 7.22
C LEU A 181 11.76 1.94 8.48
N GLU A 182 10.47 1.68 8.51
CA GLU A 182 9.76 1.00 9.59
C GLU A 182 10.17 -0.47 9.76
N TRP A 183 10.81 -1.05 8.75
CA TRP A 183 11.27 -2.45 8.73
C TRP A 183 12.75 -2.61 9.11
N LEU A 184 13.47 -1.53 9.39
CA LEU A 184 14.88 -1.59 9.79
C LEU A 184 15.05 -2.28 11.15
N PRO A 185 16.22 -2.88 11.44
CA PRO A 185 16.50 -3.55 12.70
C PRO A 185 16.24 -2.70 13.94
N GLY A 186 15.66 -3.34 14.97
CA GLY A 186 15.33 -2.72 16.23
C GLY A 186 14.14 -3.36 16.92
N LYS A 187 13.72 -2.82 18.06
CA LYS A 187 12.57 -3.29 18.83
C LYS A 187 11.26 -3.06 18.06
N ALA A 188 10.26 -3.88 18.32
CA ALA A 188 8.92 -3.69 17.79
C ALA A 188 8.16 -2.53 18.46
N LEU A 189 8.42 -2.31 19.74
CA LEU A 189 7.78 -1.30 20.57
C LEU A 189 8.82 -0.64 21.48
N ALA A 190 8.52 0.57 21.95
CA ALA A 190 9.38 1.33 22.86
C ALA A 190 10.83 1.39 22.35
N LEU A 191 10.99 1.96 21.16
CA LEU A 191 12.28 2.09 20.50
C LEU A 191 13.27 2.84 21.37
N SER A 192 14.55 2.51 21.21
CA SER A 192 15.68 3.20 21.83
C SER A 192 16.56 3.79 20.74
N GLU A 193 17.53 4.58 21.14
CA GLU A 193 18.55 5.15 20.24
C GLU A 193 19.33 4.10 19.43
N GLU A 194 19.33 2.84 19.88
CA GLU A 194 19.93 1.71 19.16
C GLU A 194 18.98 1.06 18.14
N CYS A 195 17.73 1.49 18.04
CA CYS A 195 16.80 1.05 17.02
C CYS A 195 16.98 1.90 15.76
N LEU A 196 17.28 1.26 14.63
CA LEU A 196 17.59 1.98 13.40
C LEU A 196 16.47 2.88 12.88
N PRO A 197 15.18 2.52 12.96
CA PRO A 197 14.12 3.47 12.59
C PRO A 197 14.21 4.78 13.38
N GLU A 198 14.44 4.72 14.69
CA GLU A 198 14.58 5.88 15.56
C GLU A 198 15.86 6.65 15.29
N ALA A 199 17.00 5.94 15.20
CA ALA A 199 18.32 6.55 15.00
C ALA A 199 18.41 7.31 13.65
N ILE A 200 17.78 6.79 12.61
CA ILE A 200 17.83 7.35 11.26
C ILE A 200 16.81 8.49 11.09
N LEU A 201 15.55 8.27 11.44
CA LEU A 201 14.52 9.30 11.31
C LEU A 201 14.74 10.44 12.31
N GLY A 202 15.12 10.11 13.55
CA GLY A 202 15.24 11.07 14.63
C GLY A 202 13.91 11.70 15.01
N PRO A 203 13.90 12.88 15.64
CA PRO A 203 12.69 13.54 16.13
C PRO A 203 11.95 14.29 15.00
N MET A 204 11.87 13.69 13.82
CA MET A 204 11.22 14.31 12.66
C MET A 204 9.75 13.86 12.58
N PRO A 205 8.78 14.80 12.49
CA PRO A 205 7.41 14.45 12.19
C PRO A 205 7.32 13.60 10.91
N HIS A 206 6.66 12.46 11.03
CA HIS A 206 6.52 11.49 9.94
C HIS A 206 5.05 11.35 9.58
N ILE A 207 4.70 11.74 8.36
CA ILE A 207 3.35 11.67 7.81
C ILE A 207 3.38 10.63 6.69
N TYR A 208 2.37 9.77 6.66
CA TYR A 208 2.41 8.63 5.77
C TYR A 208 1.05 8.41 5.09
N PRO A 209 0.84 8.98 3.88
CA PRO A 209 -0.23 8.51 3.00
C PRO A 209 -0.13 7.00 2.78
N PHE A 210 -1.15 6.26 3.22
CA PHE A 210 -1.13 4.81 3.27
C PHE A 210 -2.49 4.22 2.86
N ILE A 211 -2.50 3.09 2.14
CA ILE A 211 -3.73 2.49 1.67
C ILE A 211 -4.59 1.99 2.83
N VAL A 212 -5.91 2.28 2.79
CA VAL A 212 -6.83 2.03 3.91
C VAL A 212 -7.04 0.55 4.24
N ASN A 213 -6.80 -0.34 3.28
CA ASN A 213 -7.08 -1.77 3.42
C ASN A 213 -5.90 -2.61 3.91
N ASP A 214 -4.76 -1.98 4.26
CA ASP A 214 -3.58 -2.69 4.78
C ASP A 214 -3.13 -2.17 6.15
N PRO A 215 -3.92 -2.47 7.19
CA PRO A 215 -3.60 -2.04 8.56
C PRO A 215 -2.38 -2.75 9.16
N GLY A 216 -2.03 -3.95 8.72
CA GLY A 216 -0.92 -4.73 9.25
C GLY A 216 0.41 -4.00 9.09
N GLU A 217 0.72 -3.60 7.86
CA GLU A 217 1.95 -2.87 7.55
C GLU A 217 1.91 -1.42 8.03
N GLY A 218 0.77 -0.72 7.90
CA GLY A 218 0.62 0.63 8.43
C GLY A 218 0.84 0.71 9.94
N THR A 219 0.52 -0.36 10.67
CA THR A 219 0.80 -0.46 12.11
C THR A 219 2.30 -0.49 12.41
N GLN A 220 3.13 -1.06 11.55
CA GLN A 220 4.60 -1.01 11.71
C GLN A 220 5.09 0.44 11.66
N ALA A 221 4.62 1.23 10.68
CA ALA A 221 4.98 2.64 10.59
C ALA A 221 4.54 3.43 11.84
N LYS A 222 3.30 3.21 12.34
CA LYS A 222 2.82 3.86 13.56
C LYS A 222 3.66 3.50 14.79
N ARG A 223 4.06 2.24 14.94
CA ARG A 223 4.82 1.77 16.11
C ARG A 223 6.29 2.13 16.06
N ARG A 224 6.90 2.10 14.87
CA ARG A 224 8.35 2.11 14.74
C ARG A 224 8.93 3.40 14.18
N THR A 225 8.10 4.20 13.52
CA THR A 225 8.49 5.53 13.02
C THR A 225 7.53 6.63 13.47
N GLN A 226 6.66 6.35 14.43
CA GLN A 226 5.67 7.28 14.99
C GLN A 226 4.81 7.95 13.92
N ALA A 227 4.55 7.25 12.82
CA ALA A 227 3.86 7.81 11.66
C ALA A 227 2.42 8.22 12.00
N VAL A 228 2.05 9.41 11.54
CA VAL A 228 0.66 9.82 11.37
C VAL A 228 0.21 9.33 10.00
N ILE A 229 -0.64 8.34 9.99
CA ILE A 229 -1.21 7.81 8.75
C ILE A 229 -2.26 8.80 8.23
N ILE A 230 -2.23 9.03 6.93
CA ILE A 230 -3.35 9.63 6.20
C ILE A 230 -3.82 8.56 5.23
N ASP A 231 -4.91 7.88 5.59
CA ASP A 231 -5.36 6.76 4.76
C ASP A 231 -5.94 7.25 3.43
N HIS A 232 -5.74 6.44 2.39
CA HIS A 232 -6.23 6.74 1.05
C HIS A 232 -7.04 5.58 0.47
N LEU A 233 -7.85 5.89 -0.53
CA LEU A 233 -8.69 4.92 -1.23
C LEU A 233 -7.87 3.80 -1.88
N THR A 234 -8.52 2.64 -1.97
CA THR A 234 -8.09 1.56 -2.86
C THR A 234 -8.56 1.87 -4.28
N PRO A 235 -7.79 1.51 -5.32
CA PRO A 235 -8.31 1.52 -6.68
C PRO A 235 -9.45 0.51 -6.83
N PRO A 236 -10.29 0.64 -7.88
CA PRO A 236 -11.27 -0.40 -8.21
C PRO A 236 -10.54 -1.69 -8.56
N LEU A 237 -10.77 -2.73 -7.78
CA LEU A 237 -10.27 -4.07 -8.05
C LEU A 237 -11.30 -4.79 -8.90
N THR A 238 -10.88 -5.35 -10.03
CA THR A 238 -11.75 -6.21 -10.83
C THR A 238 -11.98 -7.55 -10.14
N ARG A 239 -12.82 -8.44 -10.72
CA ARG A 239 -13.31 -9.73 -10.20
C ARG A 239 -12.33 -10.63 -9.47
N ALA A 240 -11.06 -10.39 -9.57
CA ALA A 240 -10.03 -11.19 -8.95
C ALA A 240 -9.70 -10.73 -7.52
N GLU A 241 -10.68 -10.29 -6.73
CA GLU A 241 -10.51 -10.38 -5.28
C GLU A 241 -10.14 -11.82 -4.95
N THR A 242 -9.16 -11.97 -4.07
CA THR A 242 -8.70 -13.29 -3.63
C THR A 242 -9.89 -14.08 -3.08
N TYR A 243 -10.32 -15.10 -3.80
CA TYR A 243 -11.40 -16.01 -3.40
C TYR A 243 -10.84 -17.27 -2.74
N GLY A 244 -11.60 -17.84 -1.82
CA GLY A 244 -11.24 -19.10 -1.19
C GLY A 244 -9.88 -19.08 -0.50
N PRO A 245 -8.99 -20.04 -0.79
CA PRO A 245 -7.69 -20.18 -0.12
C PRO A 245 -6.78 -18.94 -0.23
N LEU A 246 -6.84 -18.19 -1.33
CA LEU A 246 -6.04 -16.97 -1.52
C LEU A 246 -6.45 -15.85 -0.55
N ARG A 247 -7.74 -15.70 -0.27
CA ARG A 247 -8.23 -14.71 0.69
C ARG A 247 -7.79 -15.07 2.12
N ASP A 248 -7.90 -16.34 2.47
CA ASP A 248 -7.52 -16.82 3.79
C ASP A 248 -5.99 -16.71 3.97
N LEU A 249 -5.24 -16.94 2.89
CA LEU A 249 -3.79 -16.78 2.85
C LEU A 249 -3.37 -15.32 3.02
N GLU A 250 -4.01 -14.39 2.33
CA GLU A 250 -3.80 -12.95 2.47
C GLU A 250 -4.02 -12.50 3.92
N ALA A 251 -5.13 -12.90 4.53
CA ALA A 251 -5.42 -12.58 5.92
C ALA A 251 -4.36 -13.13 6.90
N LEU A 252 -3.82 -14.31 6.64
CA LEU A 252 -2.76 -14.89 7.46
C LEU A 252 -1.43 -14.15 7.26
N VAL A 253 -1.11 -13.71 6.06
CA VAL A 253 0.11 -12.92 5.76
C VAL A 253 0.00 -11.53 6.40
N ASP A 254 -1.14 -10.86 6.30
CA ASP A 254 -1.37 -9.58 6.98
C ASP A 254 -1.20 -9.72 8.50
N GLU A 255 -1.77 -10.79 9.10
CA GLU A 255 -1.62 -11.08 10.53
C GLU A 255 -0.17 -11.42 10.91
N TYR A 256 0.57 -12.10 10.03
CA TYR A 256 1.98 -12.39 10.22
C TYR A 256 2.81 -11.11 10.34
N TYR A 257 2.61 -10.15 9.44
CA TYR A 257 3.32 -8.86 9.50
C TYR A 257 2.88 -8.03 10.70
N GLU A 258 1.61 -8.05 11.06
CA GLU A 258 1.14 -7.39 12.29
C GLU A 258 1.82 -7.95 13.55
N ALA A 259 2.03 -9.26 13.61
CA ALA A 259 2.69 -9.93 14.72
C ALA A 259 4.22 -9.80 14.72
N ALA A 260 4.81 -9.35 13.61
CA ALA A 260 6.27 -9.29 13.43
C ALA A 260 6.94 -8.47 14.54
N GLY A 261 7.91 -9.09 15.18
CA GLY A 261 8.68 -8.49 16.28
C GLY A 261 7.96 -8.37 17.63
N ILE A 262 6.68 -8.78 17.73
CA ILE A 262 5.88 -8.68 18.98
C ILE A 262 5.79 -10.02 19.69
N ASP A 263 5.38 -11.08 18.97
CA ASP A 263 5.13 -12.39 19.55
C ASP A 263 5.74 -13.53 18.71
N PRO A 264 6.91 -14.05 19.10
CA PRO A 264 7.55 -15.15 18.37
C PRO A 264 6.71 -16.43 18.27
N ARG A 265 5.80 -16.69 19.22
CA ARG A 265 4.94 -17.88 19.21
C ARG A 265 3.85 -17.71 18.16
N ARG A 266 3.26 -16.52 18.08
CA ARG A 266 2.26 -16.16 17.07
C ARG A 266 2.88 -16.22 15.67
N ILE A 267 4.07 -15.67 15.49
CA ILE A 267 4.84 -15.72 14.23
C ILE A 267 5.06 -17.17 13.78
N ASN A 268 5.54 -18.05 14.66
CA ASN A 268 5.81 -19.44 14.33
C ASN A 268 4.53 -20.22 13.99
N TYR A 269 3.41 -19.86 14.60
CA TYR A 269 2.10 -20.45 14.28
C TYR A 269 1.63 -20.00 12.89
N LEU A 270 1.61 -18.70 12.64
CA LEU A 270 1.17 -18.11 11.38
C LEU A 270 2.00 -18.62 10.21
N ARG A 271 3.32 -18.67 10.36
CA ARG A 271 4.22 -19.22 9.35
C ARG A 271 3.82 -20.64 8.93
N ARG A 272 3.54 -21.50 9.89
CA ARG A 272 3.12 -22.89 9.60
C ARG A 272 1.75 -22.96 8.92
N GLU A 273 0.79 -22.16 9.38
CA GLU A 273 -0.53 -22.11 8.75
C GLU A 273 -0.44 -21.59 7.31
N ILE A 274 0.35 -20.52 7.07
CA ILE A 274 0.60 -19.98 5.73
C ILE A 274 1.20 -21.03 4.81
N LEU A 275 2.30 -21.70 5.22
CA LEU A 275 2.96 -22.71 4.41
C LEU A 275 2.05 -23.93 4.16
N THR A 276 1.26 -24.33 5.16
CA THR A 276 0.31 -25.42 5.02
C THR A 276 -0.81 -25.07 4.03
N LEU A 277 -1.37 -23.87 4.14
CA LEU A 277 -2.44 -23.43 3.24
C LEU A 277 -1.92 -23.25 1.81
N THR A 278 -0.72 -22.71 1.64
CA THR A 278 -0.08 -22.57 0.32
C THR A 278 0.14 -23.93 -0.34
N ALA A 279 0.64 -24.91 0.40
CA ALA A 279 0.86 -26.25 -0.11
C ALA A 279 -0.46 -26.98 -0.43
N THR A 280 -1.48 -26.85 0.43
CA THR A 280 -2.79 -27.50 0.21
C THR A 280 -3.58 -26.89 -0.94
N SER A 281 -3.36 -25.60 -1.24
CA SER A 281 -3.96 -24.91 -2.39
C SER A 281 -3.18 -25.10 -3.70
N GLY A 282 -1.99 -25.72 -3.66
CA GLY A 282 -1.15 -25.97 -4.83
C GLY A 282 -0.36 -24.74 -5.30
N LEU A 283 -0.45 -23.63 -4.59
CA LEU A 283 0.25 -22.36 -4.91
C LEU A 283 1.77 -22.44 -4.70
N ASP A 284 2.24 -23.38 -3.89
CA ASP A 284 3.67 -23.63 -3.65
C ASP A 284 4.45 -23.88 -4.96
N LYS A 285 3.81 -24.55 -5.92
CA LYS A 285 4.40 -24.84 -7.25
C LYS A 285 4.41 -23.60 -8.14
N ASP A 286 3.32 -22.82 -8.11
CA ASP A 286 3.17 -21.63 -8.94
C ASP A 286 4.13 -20.49 -8.49
N ILE A 287 4.37 -20.41 -7.18
CA ILE A 287 5.26 -19.41 -6.55
C ILE A 287 6.73 -19.87 -6.60
N GLY A 288 6.98 -21.16 -6.79
CA GLY A 288 8.31 -21.74 -6.83
C GLY A 288 9.01 -21.80 -5.47
N PHE A 289 8.31 -22.32 -4.47
CA PHE A 289 8.87 -22.58 -3.14
C PHE A 289 10.05 -23.53 -3.21
N GLN A 290 11.10 -23.24 -2.43
CA GLN A 290 12.34 -24.01 -2.37
C GLN A 290 12.53 -24.75 -1.04
N GLY A 291 11.58 -24.60 -0.10
CA GLY A 291 11.66 -25.19 1.24
C GLY A 291 12.44 -24.36 2.25
N GLU A 292 12.81 -23.13 1.89
CA GLU A 292 13.38 -22.15 2.82
C GLU A 292 12.29 -21.25 3.37
N GLU A 293 11.87 -21.52 4.61
CA GLU A 293 10.66 -20.90 5.21
C GLU A 293 10.59 -19.37 5.09
N ALA A 294 11.69 -18.65 5.32
CA ALA A 294 11.70 -17.18 5.26
C ALA A 294 11.68 -16.67 3.81
N GLY A 295 12.45 -17.30 2.92
CA GLY A 295 12.48 -16.95 1.49
C GLY A 295 11.16 -17.26 0.80
N ASP A 296 10.51 -18.36 1.16
CA ASP A 296 9.24 -18.76 0.58
C ASP A 296 8.08 -17.84 1.01
N LEU A 297 8.09 -17.31 2.24
CA LEU A 297 7.14 -16.29 2.69
C LEU A 297 7.29 -14.97 1.94
N ALA A 298 8.52 -14.52 1.71
CA ALA A 298 8.76 -13.30 0.94
C ALA A 298 8.34 -13.45 -0.53
N LYS A 299 8.54 -14.64 -1.14
CA LYS A 299 8.04 -14.94 -2.48
C LYS A 299 6.52 -14.94 -2.54
N LEU A 300 5.87 -15.49 -1.52
CA LEU A 300 4.41 -15.50 -1.42
C LEU A 300 3.85 -14.08 -1.33
N ASP A 301 4.43 -13.24 -0.48
CA ASP A 301 4.03 -11.86 -0.32
C ASP A 301 4.18 -11.08 -1.65
N ALA A 302 5.33 -11.23 -2.31
CA ALA A 302 5.55 -10.64 -3.63
C ALA A 302 4.53 -11.13 -4.67
N TYR A 303 4.21 -12.43 -4.67
CA TYR A 303 3.21 -13.01 -5.57
C TYR A 303 1.81 -12.44 -5.31
N LEU A 304 1.40 -12.32 -4.05
CA LEU A 304 0.11 -11.74 -3.68
C LEU A 304 0.03 -10.25 -4.08
N CYS A 305 1.13 -9.50 -3.92
CA CYS A 305 1.22 -8.13 -4.39
C CYS A 305 1.14 -8.02 -5.91
N ASP A 306 1.89 -8.85 -6.65
CA ASP A 306 1.86 -8.88 -8.12
C ASP A 306 0.46 -9.27 -8.64
N LEU A 307 -0.22 -10.20 -7.94
CA LEU A 307 -1.57 -10.61 -8.27
C LEU A 307 -2.57 -9.45 -8.06
N LYS A 308 -2.44 -8.72 -6.96
CA LYS A 308 -3.25 -7.51 -6.70
C LYS A 308 -3.02 -6.43 -7.77
N GLU A 309 -1.77 -6.19 -8.14
CA GLU A 309 -1.44 -5.22 -9.19
C GLU A 309 -2.00 -5.63 -10.57
N ALA A 310 -1.95 -6.92 -10.90
CA ALA A 310 -2.50 -7.43 -12.16
C ALA A 310 -4.05 -7.30 -12.25
N GLN A 311 -4.71 -7.10 -11.11
CA GLN A 311 -6.17 -6.92 -11.02
C GLN A 311 -6.61 -5.46 -11.19
N ILE A 312 -5.68 -4.51 -11.17
CA ILE A 312 -5.99 -3.09 -11.35
C ILE A 312 -6.12 -2.80 -12.84
N ARG A 313 -7.34 -2.76 -13.35
CA ARG A 313 -7.60 -2.50 -14.78
C ARG A 313 -7.86 -1.03 -15.10
N ASP A 314 -8.40 -0.28 -14.15
CA ASP A 314 -8.99 1.04 -14.40
C ASP A 314 -8.15 2.20 -13.88
N GLY A 315 -6.87 1.94 -13.63
CA GLY A 315 -5.90 2.93 -13.14
C GLY A 315 -5.77 2.94 -11.62
N LEU A 316 -4.65 3.50 -11.18
CA LEU A 316 -4.29 3.62 -9.77
C LEU A 316 -4.99 4.82 -9.13
N HIS A 317 -5.15 4.79 -7.81
CA HIS A 317 -5.62 5.95 -7.07
C HIS A 317 -4.57 7.07 -7.06
N ILE A 318 -5.00 8.32 -7.21
CA ILE A 318 -4.15 9.51 -7.02
C ILE A 318 -4.52 10.11 -5.67
N PHE A 319 -3.58 10.14 -4.74
CA PHE A 319 -3.79 10.68 -3.39
C PHE A 319 -4.29 12.13 -3.44
N GLY A 320 -5.35 12.40 -2.71
CA GLY A 320 -5.98 13.71 -2.66
C GLY A 320 -6.98 14.00 -3.80
N GLN A 321 -7.18 13.05 -4.72
CA GLN A 321 -8.15 13.18 -5.81
C GLN A 321 -9.28 12.16 -5.68
N THR A 322 -10.50 12.64 -5.86
CA THR A 322 -11.65 11.75 -5.98
C THR A 322 -11.58 11.02 -7.31
N PRO A 323 -11.80 9.70 -7.36
CA PRO A 323 -11.91 8.97 -8.62
C PRO A 323 -13.03 9.54 -9.49
N GLU A 324 -12.84 9.56 -10.80
CA GLU A 324 -13.82 10.08 -11.77
C GLU A 324 -14.09 9.07 -12.89
N GLY A 325 -15.18 9.28 -13.63
CA GLY A 325 -15.53 8.51 -14.82
C GLY A 325 -15.60 7.00 -14.54
N GLN A 326 -14.89 6.22 -15.33
CA GLN A 326 -14.89 4.76 -15.25
C GLN A 326 -14.37 4.27 -13.88
N GLN A 327 -13.31 4.88 -13.36
CA GLN A 327 -12.72 4.50 -12.08
C GLN A 327 -13.74 4.67 -10.92
N LEU A 328 -14.47 5.78 -10.87
CA LEU A 328 -15.51 6.00 -9.87
C LEU A 328 -16.67 4.99 -10.03
N ARG A 329 -17.10 4.75 -11.27
CA ARG A 329 -18.16 3.78 -11.57
C ARG A 329 -17.79 2.39 -11.05
N ASP A 330 -16.61 1.90 -11.41
CA ASP A 330 -16.19 0.53 -11.13
C ASP A 330 -15.87 0.34 -9.65
N LEU A 331 -15.31 1.36 -8.99
CA LEU A 331 -15.16 1.36 -7.53
C LEU A 331 -16.53 1.31 -6.82
N THR A 332 -17.50 2.09 -7.29
CA THR A 332 -18.86 2.09 -6.71
C THR A 332 -19.53 0.73 -6.85
N ILE A 333 -19.37 0.07 -8.01
CA ILE A 333 -19.89 -1.29 -8.24
C ILE A 333 -19.18 -2.27 -7.30
N ALA A 334 -17.86 -2.20 -7.15
CA ALA A 334 -17.09 -3.05 -6.25
C ALA A 334 -17.56 -2.92 -4.80
N LEU A 335 -17.84 -1.70 -4.33
CA LEU A 335 -18.39 -1.43 -3.00
C LEU A 335 -19.83 -1.95 -2.82
N ALA A 336 -20.64 -1.95 -3.89
CA ALA A 336 -22.01 -2.42 -3.87
C ALA A 336 -22.16 -3.94 -4.13
N ARG A 337 -21.09 -4.60 -4.56
CA ARG A 337 -21.09 -6.01 -4.95
C ARG A 337 -21.39 -6.93 -3.77
N ILE A 338 -20.80 -6.66 -2.62
CA ILE A 338 -20.92 -7.49 -1.41
C ILE A 338 -22.00 -6.89 -0.48
N PRO A 339 -22.74 -7.74 0.28
CA PRO A 339 -23.64 -7.26 1.32
C PRO A 339 -22.90 -6.43 2.36
N ARG A 340 -23.50 -5.35 2.83
CA ARG A 340 -22.98 -4.43 3.84
C ARG A 340 -23.87 -4.45 5.07
N GLY A 341 -23.39 -3.97 6.21
CA GLY A 341 -24.19 -3.84 7.43
C GLY A 341 -24.99 -5.10 7.78
N ASN A 342 -26.31 -5.02 7.71
CA ASN A 342 -27.21 -6.15 7.96
C ASN A 342 -27.50 -7.00 6.70
N GLY A 343 -26.98 -6.62 5.54
CA GLY A 343 -27.13 -7.32 4.26
C GLY A 343 -28.53 -7.24 3.63
N LYS A 344 -29.40 -6.32 4.09
CA LYS A 344 -30.80 -6.20 3.65
C LYS A 344 -31.12 -4.82 3.07
N GLY A 345 -32.13 -4.76 2.22
CA GLY A 345 -32.55 -3.51 1.59
C GLY A 345 -31.40 -2.84 0.83
N GLY A 346 -31.12 -1.58 1.06
CA GLY A 346 -30.00 -0.85 0.46
C GLY A 346 -28.62 -1.39 0.81
N ASP A 347 -28.47 -2.17 1.87
CA ASP A 347 -27.22 -2.82 2.28
C ASP A 347 -27.01 -4.21 1.63
N ALA A 348 -27.97 -4.68 0.83
CA ALA A 348 -27.83 -5.94 0.09
C ALA A 348 -26.75 -5.83 -1.00
N SER A 349 -26.29 -6.98 -1.52
CA SER A 349 -25.49 -7.04 -2.72
C SER A 349 -26.29 -6.57 -3.93
N LEU A 350 -25.71 -5.69 -4.74
CA LEU A 350 -26.35 -5.24 -5.98
C LEU A 350 -26.55 -6.40 -6.95
N LEU A 351 -25.54 -7.28 -7.11
CA LEU A 351 -25.64 -8.43 -8.02
C LEU A 351 -26.71 -9.43 -7.56
N ARG A 352 -26.77 -9.74 -6.26
CA ARG A 352 -27.82 -10.61 -5.70
C ARG A 352 -29.20 -9.98 -5.84
N ALA A 353 -29.32 -8.68 -5.59
CA ALA A 353 -30.59 -7.96 -5.72
C ALA A 353 -31.11 -7.97 -7.16
N MET A 354 -30.22 -7.77 -8.15
CA MET A 354 -30.58 -7.87 -9.57
C MET A 354 -30.94 -9.30 -9.97
N ALA A 355 -30.17 -10.30 -9.53
CA ALA A 355 -30.47 -11.70 -9.78
C ALA A 355 -31.84 -12.11 -9.23
N ASP A 356 -32.16 -11.67 -8.02
CA ASP A 356 -33.46 -11.89 -7.40
C ASP A 356 -34.62 -11.22 -8.14
N ASP A 357 -34.45 -9.93 -8.51
CA ASP A 357 -35.48 -9.18 -9.26
C ASP A 357 -35.73 -9.79 -10.64
N LEU A 358 -34.69 -10.33 -11.29
CA LEU A 358 -34.75 -11.05 -12.55
C LEU A 358 -35.15 -12.53 -12.43
N GLN A 359 -35.40 -12.99 -11.20
CA GLN A 359 -35.76 -14.39 -10.87
C GLN A 359 -34.75 -15.41 -11.39
N LEU A 360 -33.46 -15.06 -11.34
CA LEU A 360 -32.37 -15.99 -11.66
C LEU A 360 -32.14 -16.88 -10.43
N ALA A 361 -32.35 -18.18 -10.59
CA ALA A 361 -32.28 -19.14 -9.47
C ALA A 361 -30.82 -19.55 -9.15
N PHE A 362 -29.92 -18.58 -8.92
CA PHE A 362 -28.52 -18.83 -8.55
C PHE A 362 -27.97 -17.67 -7.71
N ASP A 363 -26.87 -17.93 -7.01
CA ASP A 363 -26.14 -16.88 -6.27
C ASP A 363 -24.96 -16.38 -7.10
N PRO A 364 -24.97 -15.13 -7.61
CA PRO A 364 -23.88 -14.61 -8.45
C PRO A 364 -22.55 -14.42 -7.70
N LEU A 365 -22.57 -14.45 -6.36
CA LEU A 365 -21.36 -14.29 -5.54
C LEU A 365 -20.78 -15.63 -5.06
N ASP A 366 -21.57 -16.71 -5.13
CA ASP A 366 -21.18 -18.03 -4.61
C ASP A 366 -21.61 -19.14 -5.56
N CYS A 367 -21.27 -19.01 -6.84
CA CYS A 367 -21.52 -20.02 -7.86
C CYS A 367 -20.21 -20.47 -8.51
N ASP A 368 -20.19 -21.72 -8.98
CA ASP A 368 -19.15 -22.18 -9.89
C ASP A 368 -19.39 -21.54 -11.27
N LEU A 369 -18.47 -20.67 -11.68
CA LEU A 369 -18.55 -19.89 -12.92
C LEU A 369 -18.49 -20.76 -14.17
N SER A 370 -17.91 -21.96 -14.08
CA SER A 370 -17.74 -22.90 -15.20
C SER A 370 -18.98 -23.75 -15.49
N VAL A 371 -19.92 -23.81 -14.55
CA VAL A 371 -21.16 -24.62 -14.70
C VAL A 371 -22.02 -24.04 -15.81
N GLN A 372 -22.56 -24.93 -16.66
CA GLN A 372 -23.47 -24.56 -17.75
C GLN A 372 -24.70 -23.83 -17.21
N TRP A 373 -25.06 -22.72 -17.87
CA TRP A 373 -26.25 -21.96 -17.55
C TRP A 373 -27.51 -22.68 -18.06
N GLU A 374 -28.41 -23.01 -17.14
CA GLU A 374 -29.70 -23.63 -17.44
C GLU A 374 -30.89 -22.74 -17.04
N GLY A 375 -30.59 -21.54 -16.52
CA GLY A 375 -31.58 -20.58 -16.07
C GLY A 375 -32.20 -19.74 -17.18
N PRO A 376 -33.14 -18.81 -16.85
CA PRO A 376 -33.74 -17.89 -17.81
C PRO A 376 -32.69 -16.93 -18.39
N THR A 377 -32.98 -16.44 -19.63
CA THR A 377 -32.18 -15.44 -20.33
C THR A 377 -33.02 -14.17 -20.55
N PRO A 378 -33.20 -13.33 -19.52
CA PRO A 378 -34.01 -12.14 -19.64
C PRO A 378 -33.51 -11.22 -20.75
N PRO A 379 -34.40 -10.59 -21.55
CA PRO A 379 -33.99 -9.68 -22.62
C PRO A 379 -33.11 -8.52 -22.13
N SER A 380 -33.32 -8.04 -20.91
CA SER A 380 -32.53 -6.99 -20.28
C SER A 380 -31.07 -7.36 -20.05
N LEU A 381 -30.73 -8.65 -19.92
CA LEU A 381 -29.35 -9.14 -19.84
C LEU A 381 -28.85 -9.61 -21.21
N ALA A 382 -29.71 -10.20 -22.02
CA ALA A 382 -29.32 -10.73 -23.33
C ALA A 382 -28.83 -9.65 -24.31
N CYS A 383 -29.37 -8.44 -24.23
CA CYS A 383 -28.96 -7.31 -25.08
C CYS A 383 -27.64 -6.63 -24.68
N LEU A 384 -27.04 -7.01 -23.55
CA LEU A 384 -25.84 -6.34 -23.02
C LEU A 384 -24.52 -6.89 -23.61
N SER A 385 -24.55 -8.07 -24.21
CA SER A 385 -23.39 -8.66 -24.87
C SER A 385 -23.84 -9.57 -26.00
N ASP A 386 -23.13 -9.50 -27.13
CA ASP A 386 -23.30 -10.40 -28.29
C ASP A 386 -22.61 -11.76 -28.08
N ASP A 387 -21.86 -11.92 -26.98
CA ASP A 387 -21.17 -13.17 -26.65
C ASP A 387 -22.16 -14.28 -26.34
N VAL A 388 -21.76 -15.50 -26.65
CA VAL A 388 -22.62 -16.68 -26.41
C VAL A 388 -22.79 -16.91 -24.91
N TRP A 389 -24.03 -16.93 -24.46
CA TRP A 389 -24.39 -17.18 -23.07
C TRP A 389 -24.42 -18.68 -22.76
N ARG A 390 -23.37 -19.20 -22.11
CA ARG A 390 -23.16 -20.64 -21.88
C ARG A 390 -23.10 -21.06 -20.42
N SER A 391 -22.59 -20.16 -19.55
CA SER A 391 -22.22 -20.51 -18.19
C SER A 391 -22.78 -19.55 -17.15
N ASN A 392 -22.67 -19.94 -15.88
CA ASN A 392 -22.89 -19.03 -14.75
C ASN A 392 -21.99 -17.79 -14.86
N GLY A 393 -20.73 -17.97 -15.30
CA GLY A 393 -19.80 -16.86 -15.52
C GLY A 393 -20.33 -15.83 -16.50
N ASP A 394 -20.89 -16.27 -17.64
CA ASP A 394 -21.50 -15.34 -18.62
C ASP A 394 -22.72 -14.62 -18.04
N THR A 395 -23.45 -15.26 -17.12
CA THR A 395 -24.58 -14.64 -16.42
C THR A 395 -24.10 -13.58 -15.43
N VAL A 396 -23.06 -13.87 -14.66
CA VAL A 396 -22.45 -12.93 -13.72
C VAL A 396 -21.88 -11.72 -14.47
N GLU A 397 -21.21 -11.94 -15.61
CA GLU A 397 -20.71 -10.87 -16.46
C GLU A 397 -21.82 -9.93 -16.96
N ARG A 398 -22.94 -10.48 -17.41
CA ARG A 398 -24.09 -9.68 -17.80
C ARG A 398 -24.72 -8.91 -16.66
N LEU A 399 -24.74 -9.46 -15.45
CA LEU A 399 -25.16 -8.71 -14.27
C LEU A 399 -24.20 -7.55 -13.96
N GLU A 400 -22.89 -7.75 -14.13
CA GLU A 400 -21.91 -6.68 -13.95
C GLU A 400 -22.05 -5.59 -15.04
N LEU A 401 -22.27 -5.98 -16.29
CA LEU A 401 -22.59 -5.03 -17.36
C LEU A 401 -23.87 -4.25 -17.06
N LEU A 402 -24.91 -4.91 -16.55
CA LEU A 402 -26.13 -4.23 -16.12
C LEU A 402 -25.84 -3.23 -15.00
N ALA A 403 -25.00 -3.60 -14.01
CA ALA A 403 -24.60 -2.69 -12.95
C ALA A 403 -23.88 -1.45 -13.49
N GLN A 404 -23.01 -1.60 -14.50
CA GLN A 404 -22.36 -0.46 -15.17
C GLN A 404 -23.39 0.45 -15.83
N HIS A 405 -24.34 -0.10 -16.58
CA HIS A 405 -25.41 0.66 -17.21
C HIS A 405 -26.33 1.38 -16.20
N LEU A 406 -26.56 0.78 -15.03
CA LEU A 406 -27.28 1.43 -13.93
C LEU A 406 -26.52 2.64 -13.39
N MET A 407 -25.18 2.51 -13.18
CA MET A 407 -24.35 3.62 -12.72
C MET A 407 -24.28 4.76 -13.74
N GLU A 408 -24.32 4.45 -15.03
CA GLU A 408 -24.33 5.42 -16.15
C GLU A 408 -25.73 6.00 -16.42
N ALA A 409 -26.75 5.58 -15.69
CA ALA A 409 -28.14 5.93 -15.89
C ALA A 409 -28.66 5.61 -17.31
N THR A 410 -28.07 4.63 -18.00
CA THR A 410 -28.46 4.15 -19.32
C THR A 410 -29.41 2.95 -19.25
N ALA A 411 -29.64 2.39 -18.05
CA ALA A 411 -30.64 1.36 -17.77
C ALA A 411 -31.44 1.69 -16.51
N GLN A 412 -32.52 0.94 -16.29
CA GLN A 412 -33.32 1.00 -15.07
C GLN A 412 -33.12 -0.26 -14.23
N ALA A 413 -33.17 -0.12 -12.92
CA ALA A 413 -33.09 -1.24 -11.99
C ALA A 413 -34.21 -2.26 -12.29
N PRO A 414 -33.90 -3.57 -12.34
CA PRO A 414 -34.86 -4.61 -12.73
C PRO A 414 -36.08 -4.73 -11.81
N GLY A 415 -35.97 -4.34 -10.56
CA GLY A 415 -37.05 -4.43 -9.60
C GLY A 415 -36.80 -3.64 -8.31
N GLU A 416 -37.59 -3.95 -7.29
CA GLU A 416 -37.60 -3.21 -6.03
C GLU A 416 -36.31 -3.40 -5.20
N LYS A 417 -35.76 -4.63 -5.21
CA LYS A 417 -34.54 -4.94 -4.44
C LYS A 417 -33.33 -4.19 -4.98
N SER A 418 -33.09 -4.24 -6.28
CA SER A 418 -32.01 -3.52 -6.93
C SER A 418 -32.19 -2.00 -6.85
N SER A 419 -33.42 -1.51 -6.95
CA SER A 419 -33.76 -0.08 -6.76
C SER A 419 -33.38 0.40 -5.35
N ALA A 420 -33.63 -0.40 -4.31
CA ALA A 420 -33.24 -0.05 -2.93
C ALA A 420 -31.72 0.08 -2.76
N VAL A 421 -30.95 -0.81 -3.41
CA VAL A 421 -29.48 -0.72 -3.40
C VAL A 421 -29.00 0.50 -4.17
N MET A 422 -29.59 0.78 -5.32
CA MET A 422 -29.27 1.99 -6.12
C MET A 422 -29.54 3.27 -5.34
N ALA A 423 -30.67 3.34 -4.64
CA ALA A 423 -30.95 4.49 -3.75
C ALA A 423 -29.86 4.67 -2.69
N LYS A 424 -29.42 3.59 -2.02
CA LYS A 424 -28.33 3.65 -1.05
C LYS A 424 -27.00 4.09 -1.67
N ILE A 425 -26.71 3.68 -2.90
CA ILE A 425 -25.52 4.14 -3.64
C ILE A 425 -25.59 5.66 -3.84
N CYS A 426 -26.70 6.18 -4.36
CA CYS A 426 -26.88 7.60 -4.63
C CYS A 426 -26.89 8.46 -3.36
N ASP A 427 -27.58 8.00 -2.31
CA ASP A 427 -27.81 8.78 -1.10
C ASP A 427 -26.64 8.74 -0.09
N SER A 428 -25.77 7.72 -0.20
CA SER A 428 -24.73 7.50 0.82
C SER A 428 -23.36 7.17 0.23
N ILE A 429 -23.24 6.13 -0.62
CA ILE A 429 -21.92 5.64 -1.06
C ILE A 429 -21.23 6.69 -1.95
N ALA A 430 -21.90 7.16 -2.98
CA ALA A 430 -21.33 8.13 -3.91
C ALA A 430 -20.96 9.47 -3.24
N PRO A 431 -21.82 10.08 -2.36
CA PRO A 431 -21.42 11.26 -1.59
C PRO A 431 -20.23 11.03 -0.66
N THR A 432 -20.11 9.83 -0.08
CA THR A 432 -18.96 9.51 0.78
C THR A 432 -17.68 9.37 -0.04
N LEU A 433 -17.73 8.71 -1.19
CA LEU A 433 -16.60 8.62 -2.11
C LEU A 433 -16.11 10.00 -2.59
N ALA A 434 -17.06 10.90 -2.90
CA ALA A 434 -16.74 12.26 -3.31
C ALA A 434 -15.95 13.07 -2.26
N GLN A 435 -16.04 12.69 -0.99
CA GLN A 435 -15.31 13.32 0.10
C GLN A 435 -13.88 12.79 0.28
N CYS A 436 -13.57 11.59 -0.24
CA CYS A 436 -12.28 10.93 0.03
C CYS A 436 -11.09 11.77 -0.44
N GLY A 437 -11.04 12.16 -1.70
CA GLY A 437 -9.94 12.99 -2.22
C GLY A 437 -9.72 14.29 -1.43
N PRO A 438 -10.74 15.14 -1.28
CA PRO A 438 -10.61 16.37 -0.47
C PRO A 438 -10.14 16.12 0.96
N MET A 439 -10.67 15.09 1.63
CA MET A 439 -10.27 14.76 3.00
C MET A 439 -8.85 14.19 3.11
N GLU A 440 -8.37 13.46 2.11
CA GLU A 440 -6.97 13.01 2.02
C GLU A 440 -6.03 14.22 1.97
N GLY A 441 -6.32 15.20 1.12
CA GLY A 441 -5.56 16.45 1.02
C GLY A 441 -5.63 17.26 2.31
N GLU A 442 -6.82 17.43 2.89
CA GLU A 442 -7.01 18.14 4.15
C GLU A 442 -6.28 17.46 5.31
N GLY A 443 -6.35 16.12 5.39
CA GLY A 443 -5.65 15.33 6.41
C GLY A 443 -4.14 15.51 6.34
N LEU A 444 -3.57 15.53 5.15
CA LEU A 444 -2.14 15.79 4.94
C LEU A 444 -1.76 17.22 5.40
N LEU A 445 -2.50 18.23 4.98
CA LEU A 445 -2.22 19.61 5.37
C LEU A 445 -2.40 19.85 6.87
N THR A 446 -3.41 19.20 7.48
CA THR A 446 -3.65 19.20 8.93
C THR A 446 -2.45 18.61 9.69
N ALA A 447 -1.93 17.47 9.24
CA ALA A 447 -0.76 16.83 9.83
C ALA A 447 0.50 17.70 9.68
N LEU A 448 0.73 18.29 8.49
CA LEU A 448 1.85 19.22 8.25
C LEU A 448 1.77 20.49 9.09
N ALA A 449 0.57 20.96 9.40
CA ALA A 449 0.35 22.07 10.33
C ALA A 449 0.56 21.68 11.81
N GLY A 450 0.93 20.42 12.10
CA GLY A 450 1.10 19.93 13.48
C GLY A 450 -0.21 19.80 14.24
N GLN A 451 -1.34 19.73 13.54
CA GLN A 451 -2.66 19.61 14.12
C GLN A 451 -3.09 18.14 14.22
N PHE A 452 -4.12 17.89 15.01
CA PHE A 452 -4.64 16.54 15.24
C PHE A 452 -5.43 16.03 14.04
N VAL A 453 -4.97 14.91 13.46
CA VAL A 453 -5.70 14.18 12.42
C VAL A 453 -6.62 13.17 13.09
N SER A 454 -7.91 13.23 12.78
CA SER A 454 -8.94 12.37 13.39
C SER A 454 -8.67 10.89 13.12
N PRO A 455 -8.78 10.02 14.15
CA PRO A 455 -8.61 8.58 13.97
C PRO A 455 -9.83 7.96 13.28
N ALA A 456 -9.59 6.84 12.58
CA ALA A 456 -10.63 6.05 11.95
C ALA A 456 -10.28 4.55 11.94
N PRO A 457 -11.26 3.65 11.77
CA PRO A 457 -10.98 2.25 11.52
C PRO A 457 -10.31 2.07 10.16
N SER A 458 -9.56 0.99 10.01
CA SER A 458 -8.98 0.50 8.76
C SER A 458 -9.72 -0.76 8.27
N GLY A 459 -9.52 -1.13 7.03
CA GLY A 459 -10.08 -2.33 6.43
C GLY A 459 -10.41 -2.15 4.96
N ALA A 460 -10.85 -3.21 4.31
CA ALA A 460 -11.17 -3.21 2.89
C ALA A 460 -12.61 -2.71 2.63
N PRO A 461 -12.80 -1.53 2.02
CA PRO A 461 -14.12 -1.02 1.68
C PRO A 461 -14.88 -1.98 0.76
N THR A 462 -14.18 -2.60 -0.19
CA THR A 462 -14.71 -3.59 -1.13
C THR A 462 -15.16 -4.89 -0.48
N ARG A 463 -14.79 -5.13 0.79
CA ARG A 463 -15.25 -6.25 1.62
C ARG A 463 -16.36 -5.86 2.60
N GLY A 464 -17.14 -4.84 2.27
CA GLY A 464 -18.31 -4.40 3.05
C GLY A 464 -17.98 -3.46 4.22
N ARG A 465 -16.72 -3.00 4.35
CA ARG A 465 -16.28 -2.08 5.41
C ARG A 465 -16.43 -0.61 4.98
N LEU A 466 -17.68 -0.19 4.74
CA LEU A 466 -17.94 1.22 4.40
C LEU A 466 -17.69 2.20 5.55
N ASP A 467 -17.56 1.72 6.78
CA ASP A 467 -17.21 2.51 7.96
C ASP A 467 -15.79 3.07 7.95
N VAL A 468 -14.94 2.55 7.06
CA VAL A 468 -13.59 3.09 6.84
C VAL A 468 -13.56 4.30 5.88
N LEU A 469 -14.69 4.62 5.26
CA LEU A 469 -14.86 5.78 4.38
C LEU A 469 -15.57 6.94 5.11
N PRO A 470 -15.33 8.18 4.71
CA PRO A 470 -14.33 8.63 3.76
C PRO A 470 -12.91 8.44 4.31
N THR A 471 -11.93 8.33 3.41
CA THR A 471 -10.49 8.31 3.72
C THR A 471 -9.97 9.68 4.16
N GLY A 472 -8.66 9.85 4.35
CA GLY A 472 -8.02 11.10 4.81
C GLY A 472 -7.83 11.16 6.31
N ARG A 473 -7.92 10.04 7.03
CA ARG A 473 -7.86 9.95 8.49
C ARG A 473 -6.69 9.11 8.97
N ASN A 474 -6.33 9.27 10.24
CA ASN A 474 -5.25 8.51 10.86
C ASN A 474 -5.78 7.15 11.33
N PHE A 475 -5.79 6.15 10.46
CA PHE A 475 -6.38 4.87 10.79
C PHE A 475 -5.69 4.15 11.96
N TYR A 476 -6.46 3.32 12.65
CA TYR A 476 -5.96 2.37 13.64
C TYR A 476 -6.23 0.94 13.16
N SER A 477 -5.28 0.03 13.46
CA SER A 477 -5.34 -1.36 13.00
C SER A 477 -6.23 -2.26 13.85
N VAL A 478 -6.50 -1.89 15.12
CA VAL A 478 -7.31 -2.70 16.02
C VAL A 478 -8.78 -2.35 15.85
N ASP A 479 -9.51 -3.16 15.10
CA ASP A 479 -10.98 -3.15 15.17
C ASP A 479 -11.42 -4.01 16.35
N SER A 480 -12.06 -3.37 17.34
CA SER A 480 -12.60 -4.07 18.51
C SER A 480 -13.63 -5.16 18.15
N ARG A 481 -14.21 -5.10 16.94
CA ARG A 481 -15.11 -6.14 16.39
C ARG A 481 -14.35 -7.33 15.80
N ALA A 482 -13.09 -7.14 15.43
CA ALA A 482 -12.22 -8.19 14.87
C ALA A 482 -11.32 -8.84 15.93
N VAL A 483 -11.39 -8.40 17.17
CA VAL A 483 -10.63 -8.96 18.31
C VAL A 483 -11.51 -9.92 19.11
N PRO A 484 -11.01 -11.12 19.45
CA PRO A 484 -9.71 -11.69 19.10
C PRO A 484 -9.64 -12.10 17.63
N THR A 485 -8.46 -12.03 17.03
CA THR A 485 -8.25 -12.59 15.69
C THR A 485 -8.46 -14.12 15.73
N PRO A 486 -8.78 -14.77 14.58
CA PRO A 486 -8.91 -16.24 14.52
C PRO A 486 -7.69 -16.96 15.11
N THR A 487 -6.49 -16.45 14.86
CA THR A 487 -5.24 -17.02 15.39
C THR A 487 -5.15 -16.86 16.91
N ALA A 488 -5.44 -15.67 17.43
CA ALA A 488 -5.44 -15.41 18.87
C ALA A 488 -6.49 -16.29 19.59
N TRP A 489 -7.67 -16.47 19.00
CA TRP A 489 -8.69 -17.39 19.47
C TRP A 489 -8.20 -18.83 19.51
N ALA A 490 -7.62 -19.31 18.39
CA ALA A 490 -7.11 -20.69 18.29
C ALA A 490 -6.00 -20.98 19.31
N LEU A 491 -5.07 -20.03 19.51
CA LEU A 491 -4.01 -20.16 20.51
C LEU A 491 -4.56 -20.13 21.93
N GLY A 492 -5.49 -19.23 22.23
CA GLY A 492 -6.17 -19.15 23.51
C GLY A 492 -6.92 -20.43 23.85
N TRP A 493 -7.66 -20.97 22.86
CA TRP A 493 -8.38 -22.25 23.01
C TRP A 493 -7.43 -23.42 23.28
N LYS A 494 -6.33 -23.53 22.49
CA LYS A 494 -5.30 -24.57 22.72
C LYS A 494 -4.68 -24.45 24.12
N SER A 495 -4.40 -23.23 24.57
CA SER A 495 -3.84 -22.99 25.91
C SER A 495 -4.84 -23.35 27.02
N ALA A 496 -6.10 -23.01 26.86
CA ALA A 496 -7.15 -23.36 27.81
C ALA A 496 -7.32 -24.88 27.94
N ASN A 497 -7.31 -25.62 26.82
CA ASN A 497 -7.40 -27.07 26.81
C ASN A 497 -6.19 -27.79 27.44
N LEU A 498 -5.05 -27.12 27.57
CA LEU A 498 -3.88 -27.67 28.27
C LEU A 498 -3.96 -27.48 29.79
N LEU A 499 -4.84 -26.60 30.25
CA LEU A 499 -5.03 -26.28 31.68
C LEU A 499 -6.18 -27.07 32.31
N ILE A 500 -7.05 -27.67 31.51
CA ILE A 500 -8.16 -28.54 31.90
C ILE A 500 -7.70 -30.00 31.81
#